data_de51df49bb13e3ca25502006c4ee6337
#
_entry.id   de51df49bb13e3ca25502006c4ee6337
#
_cell.length_a   1.000
_cell.length_b   1.000
_cell.length_c   1.000
_cell.angle_alpha   90.00
_cell.angle_beta   90.00
_cell.angle_gamma   90.00
#
_symmetry.space_group_name_H-M   'P 1'
#
loop_
_entity.id
_entity.type
_entity.pdbx_description
1 polymer ?
#
loop_
_entity_poly.entity_id
_entity_poly.type
_entity_poly.pdbx_seq_one_letter_code
_entity_poly.pdbx_strand_id
1 'polypeptide(L)'
;RRLPIIDATCPLVARVHQEAVRHHKAGCQVLVIGKKNHPEVLGLLGHLPTEDCQVVGDTAAAQNVRLPLNQPVAYVTQTTLSVEDTKQIVGVLRKRFPNLIEPRKETICYATANRQQAVRAISSKTEAFLVLGSPTSSNSTRLTEVARQAGCERVRLVPEPDELNLNWLDDVNILGLTAGASAPEYLVQQLIERLAKRRTLVIEEVPVTEEKIQFRLPLERFPKIPQIPISRPSTKSQHSQAGFHRNRSIALRQEFHPA
;
A
#
# COMPACT_ATOMS: atom_id res chain seq x y z
N ARG A 1 -28.79 22.83 7.79
CA ARG A 1 -28.15 22.26 9.00
C ARG A 1 -26.69 21.98 8.66
N ARG A 2 -25.73 22.62 9.31
CA ARG A 2 -24.31 22.29 9.16
C ARG A 2 -24.03 21.05 10.01
N LEU A 3 -23.77 19.91 9.35
CA LEU A 3 -23.33 18.70 10.05
C LEU A 3 -21.85 18.86 10.46
N PRO A 4 -21.46 18.38 11.64
CA PRO A 4 -20.04 18.28 11.99
C PRO A 4 -19.39 17.25 11.04
N ILE A 5 -18.30 17.65 10.41
CA ILE A 5 -17.54 16.80 9.49
C ILE A 5 -16.20 16.50 10.15
N ILE A 6 -15.82 15.22 10.17
CA ILE A 6 -14.50 14.75 10.55
C ILE A 6 -13.78 14.36 9.27
N ASP A 7 -12.68 15.05 8.99
CA ASP A 7 -11.81 14.69 7.88
C ASP A 7 -10.96 13.48 8.29
N ALA A 8 -11.26 12.33 7.68
CA ALA A 8 -10.54 11.06 7.89
C ALA A 8 -9.47 10.82 6.81
N THR A 9 -9.10 11.82 6.02
CA THR A 9 -8.03 11.71 5.04
C THR A 9 -6.72 11.27 5.72
N CYS A 10 -6.08 10.25 5.17
CA CYS A 10 -4.79 9.80 5.68
C CYS A 10 -3.80 10.97 5.76
N PRO A 11 -3.10 11.20 6.89
CA PRO A 11 -2.14 12.30 7.02
C PRO A 11 -1.04 12.29 5.95
N LEU A 12 -0.70 11.13 5.41
CA LEU A 12 0.29 11.01 4.33
C LEU A 12 -0.27 11.51 3.00
N VAL A 13 -1.54 11.26 2.71
CA VAL A 13 -2.23 11.81 1.53
C VAL A 13 -2.37 13.33 1.68
N ALA A 14 -2.82 13.82 2.84
CA ALA A 14 -2.91 15.25 3.12
C ALA A 14 -1.56 15.97 2.93
N ARG A 15 -0.44 15.32 3.31
CA ARG A 15 0.91 15.85 3.07
C ARG A 15 1.23 15.98 1.58
N VAL A 16 0.85 15.02 0.74
CA VAL A 16 1.04 15.11 -0.71
C VAL A 16 0.23 16.26 -1.30
N HIS A 17 -1.02 16.46 -0.84
CA HIS A 17 -1.83 17.62 -1.25
C HIS A 17 -1.14 18.95 -0.89
N GLN A 18 -0.63 19.07 0.34
CA GLN A 18 0.09 20.28 0.79
C GLN A 18 1.36 20.52 -0.05
N GLU A 19 2.09 19.45 -0.38
CA GLU A 19 3.30 19.55 -1.20
C GLU A 19 2.98 20.04 -2.61
N ALA A 20 1.92 19.50 -3.24
CA ALA A 20 1.46 19.93 -4.55
C ALA A 20 1.02 21.40 -4.55
N VAL A 21 0.23 21.82 -3.57
CA VAL A 21 -0.19 23.22 -3.40
C VAL A 21 1.02 24.14 -3.16
N ARG A 22 2.02 23.70 -2.41
CA ARG A 22 3.25 24.46 -2.19
C ARG A 22 4.02 24.68 -3.51
N HIS A 23 4.16 23.66 -4.34
CA HIS A 23 4.80 23.78 -5.65
C HIS A 23 4.04 24.73 -6.56
N HIS A 24 2.71 24.59 -6.63
CA HIS A 24 1.87 25.49 -7.42
C HIS A 24 2.02 26.97 -6.95
N LYS A 25 1.96 27.24 -5.65
CA LYS A 25 2.17 28.59 -5.10
C LYS A 25 3.57 29.16 -5.38
N ALA A 26 4.55 28.32 -5.64
CA ALA A 26 5.88 28.70 -6.08
C ALA A 26 5.97 28.94 -7.60
N GLY A 27 4.85 28.90 -8.34
CA GLY A 27 4.79 29.14 -9.79
C GLY A 27 5.17 27.92 -10.63
N CYS A 28 5.18 26.71 -10.05
CA CYS A 28 5.51 25.49 -10.78
C CYS A 28 4.30 24.92 -11.52
N GLN A 29 4.54 24.36 -12.70
CA GLN A 29 3.68 23.31 -13.25
C GLN A 29 3.85 22.03 -12.42
N VAL A 30 2.74 21.41 -12.00
CA VAL A 30 2.76 20.25 -11.11
C VAL A 30 2.41 18.97 -11.87
N LEU A 31 3.35 18.05 -11.96
CA LEU A 31 3.10 16.70 -12.48
C LEU A 31 2.66 15.78 -11.35
N VAL A 32 1.50 15.15 -11.54
CA VAL A 32 0.95 14.17 -10.59
C VAL A 32 1.21 12.77 -11.16
N ILE A 33 2.22 12.10 -10.64
CA ILE A 33 2.50 10.71 -11.02
C ILE A 33 1.47 9.82 -10.34
N GLY A 34 0.58 9.18 -11.13
CA GLY A 34 -0.52 8.38 -10.58
C GLY A 34 -1.53 7.91 -11.62
N LYS A 35 -2.52 7.13 -11.18
CA LYS A 35 -3.63 6.68 -12.01
C LYS A 35 -4.69 7.77 -12.11
N LYS A 36 -4.99 8.25 -13.33
CA LYS A 36 -5.88 9.40 -13.61
C LYS A 36 -7.23 9.37 -12.86
N ASN A 37 -7.84 8.20 -12.76
CA ASN A 37 -9.17 8.05 -12.15
C ASN A 37 -9.14 7.54 -10.70
N HIS A 38 -7.96 7.53 -10.07
CA HIS A 38 -7.86 7.10 -8.68
C HIS A 38 -8.38 8.19 -7.73
N PRO A 39 -9.18 7.87 -6.69
CA PRO A 39 -9.74 8.86 -5.76
C PRO A 39 -8.70 9.79 -5.13
N GLU A 40 -7.52 9.28 -4.77
CA GLU A 40 -6.42 10.07 -4.24
C GLU A 40 -5.91 11.12 -5.25
N VAL A 41 -5.77 10.72 -6.53
CA VAL A 41 -5.32 11.62 -7.60
C VAL A 41 -6.40 12.67 -7.89
N LEU A 42 -7.67 12.27 -7.97
CA LEU A 42 -8.79 13.19 -8.15
C LEU A 42 -8.89 14.20 -6.99
N GLY A 43 -8.73 13.73 -5.76
CA GLY A 43 -8.70 14.60 -4.58
C GLY A 43 -7.54 15.61 -4.63
N LEU A 44 -6.35 15.18 -5.07
CA LEU A 44 -5.20 16.07 -5.22
C LEU A 44 -5.44 17.11 -6.32
N LEU A 45 -5.96 16.70 -7.49
CA LEU A 45 -6.28 17.61 -8.58
C LEU A 45 -7.31 18.69 -8.18
N GLY A 46 -8.24 18.35 -7.27
CA GLY A 46 -9.20 19.31 -6.73
C GLY A 46 -8.60 20.47 -5.91
N HIS A 47 -7.32 20.40 -5.57
CA HIS A 47 -6.58 21.47 -4.88
C HIS A 47 -5.78 22.38 -5.82
N LEU A 48 -5.72 22.07 -7.12
CA LEU A 48 -4.90 22.76 -8.12
C LEU A 48 -5.76 23.23 -9.30
N PRO A 49 -5.43 24.39 -9.92
CA PRO A 49 -6.00 24.76 -11.21
C PRO A 49 -5.67 23.71 -12.28
N THR A 50 -6.62 23.41 -13.15
CA THR A 50 -6.48 22.35 -14.16
C THR A 50 -5.35 22.64 -15.16
N GLU A 51 -5.14 23.93 -15.48
CA GLU A 51 -4.10 24.41 -16.39
C GLU A 51 -2.68 24.24 -15.82
N ASP A 52 -2.54 24.17 -14.50
CA ASP A 52 -1.23 24.12 -13.82
C ASP A 52 -0.84 22.71 -13.37
N CYS A 53 -1.67 21.69 -13.70
CA CYS A 53 -1.37 20.32 -13.30
C CYS A 53 -1.69 19.30 -14.40
N GLN A 54 -0.85 18.26 -14.52
CA GLN A 54 -1.07 17.13 -15.41
C GLN A 54 -0.76 15.80 -14.72
N VAL A 55 -1.58 14.78 -15.06
CA VAL A 55 -1.37 13.42 -14.55
C VAL A 55 -0.47 12.63 -15.48
N VAL A 56 0.54 11.99 -14.92
CA VAL A 56 1.50 11.12 -15.61
C VAL A 56 1.33 9.70 -15.06
N GLY A 57 0.77 8.80 -15.88
CA GLY A 57 0.44 7.44 -15.44
C GLY A 57 1.58 6.44 -15.62
N ASP A 58 2.44 6.66 -16.60
CA ASP A 58 3.49 5.74 -17.02
C ASP A 58 4.66 6.48 -17.71
N THR A 59 5.67 5.73 -18.15
CA THR A 59 6.84 6.27 -18.85
C THR A 59 6.49 6.84 -20.22
N ALA A 60 5.49 6.31 -20.92
CA ALA A 60 5.05 6.83 -22.21
C ALA A 60 4.36 8.19 -22.04
N ALA A 61 3.49 8.34 -21.04
CA ALA A 61 2.91 9.63 -20.65
C ALA A 61 4.00 10.63 -20.26
N ALA A 62 5.01 10.19 -19.49
CA ALA A 62 6.15 11.04 -19.12
C ALA A 62 6.95 11.53 -20.32
N GLN A 63 7.11 10.69 -21.36
CA GLN A 63 7.76 11.08 -22.62
C GLN A 63 6.96 12.12 -23.42
N ASN A 64 5.63 12.09 -23.33
CA ASN A 64 4.75 12.88 -24.17
C ASN A 64 4.10 14.08 -23.45
N VAL A 65 4.33 14.26 -22.14
CA VAL A 65 3.79 15.41 -21.41
C VAL A 65 4.25 16.73 -22.03
N ARG A 66 3.32 17.66 -22.20
CA ARG A 66 3.59 18.98 -22.77
C ARG A 66 3.29 20.05 -21.73
N LEU A 67 4.29 20.87 -21.44
CA LEU A 67 4.21 21.95 -20.46
C LEU A 67 4.70 23.26 -21.07
N PRO A 68 4.28 24.41 -20.56
CA PRO A 68 4.87 25.71 -20.92
C PRO A 68 6.37 25.74 -20.67
N LEU A 69 7.15 26.26 -21.64
CA LEU A 69 8.61 26.23 -21.63
C LEU A 69 9.26 27.09 -20.55
N ASN A 70 8.52 28.07 -20.01
CA ASN A 70 9.08 29.13 -19.16
C ASN A 70 8.69 28.99 -17.67
N GLN A 71 8.13 27.84 -17.29
CA GLN A 71 7.73 27.60 -15.88
C GLN A 71 8.55 26.46 -15.28
N PRO A 72 8.94 26.55 -14.01
CA PRO A 72 9.55 25.45 -13.29
C PRO A 72 8.56 24.28 -13.20
N VAL A 73 9.08 23.05 -13.25
CA VAL A 73 8.28 21.83 -13.19
C VAL A 73 8.59 21.10 -11.91
N ALA A 74 7.54 20.74 -11.17
CA ALA A 74 7.65 19.93 -9.97
C ALA A 74 6.78 18.66 -10.11
N TYR A 75 7.06 17.63 -9.32
CA TYR A 75 6.20 16.47 -9.28
C TYR A 75 5.83 16.05 -7.86
N VAL A 76 4.70 15.37 -7.76
CA VAL A 76 4.28 14.59 -6.58
C VAL A 76 3.76 13.24 -7.06
N THR A 77 3.64 12.26 -6.16
CA THR A 77 3.17 10.92 -6.54
C THR A 77 1.94 10.52 -5.73
N GLN A 78 1.09 9.69 -6.32
CA GLN A 78 0.10 8.91 -5.59
C GLN A 78 0.83 8.02 -4.57
N THR A 79 0.29 7.91 -3.35
CA THR A 79 0.99 7.27 -2.21
C THR A 79 1.13 5.74 -2.33
N THR A 80 0.35 5.11 -3.22
CA THR A 80 0.24 3.64 -3.36
C THR A 80 0.86 3.09 -4.65
N LEU A 81 1.72 3.84 -5.32
CA LEU A 81 2.40 3.39 -6.54
C LEU A 81 3.50 2.37 -6.26
N SER A 82 3.93 1.68 -7.31
CA SER A 82 5.19 0.93 -7.31
C SER A 82 6.38 1.89 -7.15
N VAL A 83 7.24 1.58 -6.21
CA VAL A 83 8.49 2.34 -6.02
C VAL A 83 9.34 2.28 -7.28
N GLU A 84 9.45 1.11 -7.91
CA GLU A 84 10.28 0.91 -9.09
C GLU A 84 9.72 1.60 -10.34
N ASP A 85 8.41 1.44 -10.61
CA ASP A 85 7.76 2.11 -11.74
C ASP A 85 7.86 3.63 -11.60
N THR A 86 7.70 4.14 -10.37
CA THR A 86 7.84 5.57 -10.09
C THR A 86 9.25 6.08 -10.39
N LYS A 87 10.29 5.32 -10.01
CA LYS A 87 11.68 5.65 -10.34
C LYS A 87 11.91 5.75 -11.85
N GLN A 88 11.33 4.82 -12.63
CA GLN A 88 11.42 4.84 -14.08
C GLN A 88 10.75 6.09 -14.67
N ILE A 89 9.53 6.42 -14.23
CA ILE A 89 8.81 7.62 -14.66
C ILE A 89 9.62 8.88 -14.33
N VAL A 90 10.09 9.01 -13.10
CA VAL A 90 10.92 10.15 -12.66
C VAL A 90 12.21 10.23 -13.46
N GLY A 91 12.84 9.09 -13.79
CA GLY A 91 14.03 9.03 -14.65
C GLY A 91 13.79 9.62 -16.05
N VAL A 92 12.61 9.35 -16.64
CA VAL A 92 12.21 9.97 -17.92
C VAL A 92 11.98 11.47 -17.75
N LEU A 93 11.27 11.89 -16.70
CA LEU A 93 10.98 13.29 -16.43
C LEU A 93 12.26 14.11 -16.20
N ARG A 94 13.24 13.59 -15.45
CA ARG A 94 14.55 14.25 -15.22
C ARG A 94 15.32 14.49 -16.52
N LYS A 95 15.27 13.56 -17.48
CA LYS A 95 15.91 13.74 -18.79
C LYS A 95 15.24 14.83 -19.60
N ARG A 96 13.92 14.99 -19.46
CA ARG A 96 13.15 15.99 -20.21
C ARG A 96 13.15 17.37 -19.55
N PHE A 97 13.17 17.40 -18.24
CA PHE A 97 13.14 18.61 -17.42
C PHE A 97 14.37 18.62 -16.49
N PRO A 98 15.54 19.13 -16.95
CA PRO A 98 16.77 19.08 -16.16
C PRO A 98 16.66 19.76 -14.79
N ASN A 99 15.78 20.76 -14.65
CA ASN A 99 15.50 21.48 -13.41
C ASN A 99 14.21 20.97 -12.71
N LEU A 100 13.87 19.69 -12.88
CA LEU A 100 12.71 19.09 -12.23
C LEU A 100 12.84 19.19 -10.70
N ILE A 101 11.85 19.82 -10.08
CA ILE A 101 11.81 20.00 -8.64
C ILE A 101 11.18 18.77 -7.99
N GLU A 102 11.93 18.15 -7.09
CA GLU A 102 11.49 16.97 -6.36
C GLU A 102 10.72 17.35 -5.08
N PRO A 103 9.81 16.49 -4.60
CA PRO A 103 9.17 16.70 -3.33
C PRO A 103 10.19 16.66 -2.19
N ARG A 104 9.95 17.45 -1.14
CA ARG A 104 10.85 17.53 0.04
C ARG A 104 11.01 16.22 0.79
N LYS A 105 10.01 15.35 0.68
CA LYS A 105 9.99 14.01 1.29
C LYS A 105 9.36 13.03 0.31
N GLU A 106 9.71 11.77 0.43
CA GLU A 106 9.08 10.69 -0.32
C GLU A 106 7.56 10.80 -0.28
N THR A 107 6.92 10.78 -1.45
CA THR A 107 5.47 10.88 -1.59
C THR A 107 4.79 9.51 -1.64
N ILE A 108 5.50 8.45 -2.06
CA ILE A 108 5.04 7.07 -1.80
C ILE A 108 5.08 6.84 -0.30
N CYS A 109 3.97 6.36 0.28
CA CYS A 109 3.91 6.20 1.72
C CYS A 109 4.80 5.03 2.20
N TYR A 110 5.38 5.19 3.39
CA TYR A 110 6.24 4.17 4.01
C TYR A 110 5.54 2.81 4.10
N ALA A 111 4.25 2.79 4.45
CA ALA A 111 3.48 1.56 4.55
C ALA A 111 3.36 0.83 3.21
N THR A 112 3.32 1.54 2.08
CA THR A 112 3.38 0.98 0.73
C THR A 112 4.78 0.48 0.41
N ALA A 113 5.81 1.30 0.64
CA ALA A 113 7.19 0.96 0.33
C ALA A 113 7.66 -0.27 1.12
N ASN A 114 7.39 -0.32 2.43
CA ASN A 114 7.77 -1.43 3.31
C ASN A 114 7.10 -2.74 2.90
N ARG A 115 5.79 -2.70 2.55
CA ARG A 115 5.10 -3.91 2.06
C ARG A 115 5.66 -4.41 0.74
N GLN A 116 5.95 -3.52 -0.20
CA GLN A 116 6.58 -3.91 -1.47
C GLN A 116 7.96 -4.52 -1.23
N GLN A 117 8.75 -3.96 -0.32
CA GLN A 117 10.06 -4.51 0.05
C GLN A 117 9.91 -5.91 0.66
N ALA A 118 8.96 -6.11 1.57
CA ALA A 118 8.70 -7.41 2.19
C ALA A 118 8.26 -8.47 1.15
N VAL A 119 7.37 -8.10 0.23
CA VAL A 119 6.95 -8.99 -0.86
C VAL A 119 8.15 -9.38 -1.73
N ARG A 120 8.99 -8.42 -2.15
CA ARG A 120 10.19 -8.70 -2.96
C ARG A 120 11.15 -9.66 -2.27
N ALA A 121 11.31 -9.54 -0.95
CA ALA A 121 12.27 -10.34 -0.18
C ALA A 121 11.96 -11.85 -0.19
N ILE A 122 10.68 -12.22 -0.38
CA ILE A 122 10.27 -13.62 -0.31
C ILE A 122 9.72 -14.19 -1.61
N SER A 123 9.26 -13.35 -2.56
CA SER A 123 8.54 -13.83 -3.75
C SER A 123 9.30 -14.86 -4.57
N SER A 124 10.61 -14.68 -4.79
CA SER A 124 11.43 -15.63 -5.57
C SER A 124 11.66 -16.98 -4.84
N LYS A 125 11.32 -17.07 -3.56
CA LYS A 125 11.47 -18.27 -2.73
C LYS A 125 10.15 -18.99 -2.51
N THR A 126 9.05 -18.49 -3.07
CA THR A 126 7.69 -19.03 -2.90
C THR A 126 7.15 -19.58 -4.20
N GLU A 127 6.44 -20.71 -4.11
CA GLU A 127 5.80 -21.39 -5.26
C GLU A 127 4.46 -20.73 -5.62
N ALA A 128 3.81 -20.16 -4.61
CA ALA A 128 2.61 -19.36 -4.79
C ALA A 128 2.60 -18.17 -3.81
N PHE A 129 1.85 -17.13 -4.13
CA PHE A 129 1.76 -15.92 -3.31
C PHE A 129 0.30 -15.45 -3.19
N LEU A 130 -0.15 -15.24 -1.96
CA LEU A 130 -1.46 -14.68 -1.66
C LEU A 130 -1.33 -13.25 -1.13
N VAL A 131 -2.15 -12.38 -1.67
CA VAL A 131 -2.30 -11.01 -1.19
C VAL A 131 -3.72 -10.84 -0.67
N LEU A 132 -3.91 -10.70 0.64
CA LEU A 132 -5.21 -10.37 1.22
C LEU A 132 -5.54 -8.90 1.00
N GLY A 133 -6.74 -8.62 0.49
CA GLY A 133 -7.21 -7.26 0.27
C GLY A 133 -8.18 -7.10 -0.88
N SER A 134 -8.86 -5.97 -0.92
CA SER A 134 -9.85 -5.67 -1.95
C SER A 134 -9.22 -5.46 -3.34
N PRO A 135 -9.86 -5.92 -4.43
CA PRO A 135 -9.45 -5.63 -5.80
C PRO A 135 -9.55 -4.14 -6.15
N THR A 136 -10.35 -3.38 -5.41
CA THR A 136 -10.44 -1.92 -5.55
C THR A 136 -9.31 -1.17 -4.84
N SER A 137 -8.54 -1.87 -3.98
CA SER A 137 -7.38 -1.29 -3.29
C SER A 137 -6.18 -1.22 -4.22
N SER A 138 -5.74 0.00 -4.55
CA SER A 138 -4.54 0.22 -5.35
C SER A 138 -3.30 -0.44 -4.75
N ASN A 139 -3.14 -0.36 -3.41
CA ASN A 139 -2.02 -1.00 -2.73
C ASN A 139 -2.07 -2.53 -2.85
N SER A 140 -3.22 -3.17 -2.63
CA SER A 140 -3.34 -4.63 -2.70
C SER A 140 -3.08 -5.16 -4.12
N THR A 141 -3.65 -4.51 -5.13
CA THR A 141 -3.40 -4.83 -6.54
C THR A 141 -1.91 -4.68 -6.87
N ARG A 142 -1.28 -3.59 -6.40
CA ARG A 142 0.15 -3.36 -6.62
C ARG A 142 1.03 -4.44 -5.99
N LEU A 143 0.69 -4.96 -4.82
CA LEU A 143 1.45 -6.04 -4.18
C LEU A 143 1.43 -7.33 -5.01
N THR A 144 0.33 -7.63 -5.72
CA THR A 144 0.30 -8.80 -6.64
C THR A 144 1.22 -8.61 -7.84
N GLU A 145 1.27 -7.39 -8.37
CA GLU A 145 2.18 -7.05 -9.48
C GLU A 145 3.64 -7.15 -9.03
N VAL A 146 3.96 -6.61 -7.85
CA VAL A 146 5.31 -6.69 -7.27
C VAL A 146 5.74 -8.13 -7.02
N ALA A 147 4.85 -9.00 -6.53
CA ALA A 147 5.16 -10.41 -6.31
C ALA A 147 5.52 -11.12 -7.62
N ARG A 148 4.76 -10.85 -8.70
CA ARG A 148 5.06 -11.41 -10.04
C ARG A 148 6.39 -10.89 -10.59
N GLN A 149 6.63 -9.58 -10.52
CA GLN A 149 7.88 -8.96 -10.94
C GLN A 149 9.10 -9.49 -10.16
N ALA A 150 8.87 -9.90 -8.92
CA ALA A 150 9.91 -10.46 -8.04
C ALA A 150 10.09 -11.99 -8.18
N GLY A 151 9.47 -12.62 -9.19
CA GLY A 151 9.72 -13.99 -9.59
C GLY A 151 8.72 -15.04 -9.11
N CYS A 152 7.61 -14.67 -8.46
CA CYS A 152 6.53 -15.60 -8.16
C CYS A 152 5.46 -15.52 -9.26
N GLU A 153 5.31 -16.56 -10.09
CA GLU A 153 4.32 -16.58 -11.19
C GLU A 153 2.88 -16.80 -10.69
N ARG A 154 2.73 -17.63 -9.65
CA ARG A 154 1.42 -18.01 -9.07
C ARG A 154 0.99 -17.01 -8.00
N VAL A 155 0.43 -15.88 -8.39
CA VAL A 155 -0.01 -14.82 -7.45
C VAL A 155 -1.51 -14.61 -7.54
N ARG A 156 -2.19 -14.60 -6.40
CA ARG A 156 -3.63 -14.34 -6.29
C ARG A 156 -3.94 -13.25 -5.27
N LEU A 157 -4.83 -12.33 -5.67
CA LEU A 157 -5.49 -11.41 -4.76
C LEU A 157 -6.72 -12.10 -4.17
N VAL A 158 -6.85 -12.06 -2.85
CA VAL A 158 -7.92 -12.72 -2.09
C VAL A 158 -8.65 -11.66 -1.28
N PRO A 159 -9.87 -11.26 -1.64
CA PRO A 159 -10.64 -10.29 -0.86
C PRO A 159 -11.02 -10.83 0.52
N GLU A 160 -11.55 -12.05 0.55
CA GLU A 160 -11.97 -12.74 1.77
C GLU A 160 -11.37 -14.16 1.81
N PRO A 161 -10.93 -14.66 2.98
CA PRO A 161 -10.36 -15.99 3.11
C PRO A 161 -11.25 -17.11 2.53
N ASP A 162 -12.58 -16.98 2.65
CA ASP A 162 -13.53 -17.99 2.19
C ASP A 162 -13.68 -18.06 0.67
N GLU A 163 -13.32 -17.01 -0.05
CA GLU A 163 -13.32 -16.99 -1.50
C GLU A 163 -12.14 -17.78 -2.12
N LEU A 164 -11.14 -18.13 -1.31
CA LEU A 164 -10.01 -18.91 -1.77
C LEU A 164 -10.39 -20.40 -1.93
N ASN A 165 -10.39 -20.90 -3.16
CA ASN A 165 -10.40 -22.34 -3.37
C ASN A 165 -9.06 -22.92 -2.94
N LEU A 166 -9.04 -23.68 -1.84
CA LEU A 166 -7.81 -24.25 -1.27
C LEU A 166 -7.17 -25.33 -2.16
N ASN A 167 -7.90 -25.94 -3.10
CA ASN A 167 -7.32 -26.89 -4.05
C ASN A 167 -6.28 -26.19 -4.97
N TRP A 168 -6.36 -24.88 -5.10
CA TRP A 168 -5.34 -24.09 -5.81
C TRP A 168 -3.94 -24.18 -5.16
N LEU A 169 -3.86 -24.63 -3.91
CA LEU A 169 -2.63 -24.78 -3.14
C LEU A 169 -2.19 -26.24 -2.95
N ASP A 170 -2.84 -27.23 -3.59
CA ASP A 170 -2.60 -28.64 -3.30
C ASP A 170 -1.16 -29.10 -3.56
N ASP A 171 -0.51 -28.52 -4.56
CA ASP A 171 0.87 -28.78 -4.96
C ASP A 171 1.88 -27.73 -4.42
N VAL A 172 1.46 -26.84 -3.53
CA VAL A 172 2.29 -25.73 -2.99
C VAL A 172 2.89 -26.12 -1.65
N ASN A 173 4.21 -26.11 -1.55
CA ASN A 173 4.96 -26.37 -0.30
C ASN A 173 5.38 -25.07 0.38
N ILE A 174 5.71 -24.04 -0.40
CA ILE A 174 6.13 -22.73 0.13
C ILE A 174 5.19 -21.66 -0.40
N LEU A 175 4.38 -21.14 0.51
CA LEU A 175 3.39 -20.10 0.23
C LEU A 175 3.81 -18.76 0.80
N GLY A 176 3.90 -17.74 -0.04
CA GLY A 176 4.03 -16.35 0.40
C GLY A 176 2.65 -15.77 0.77
N LEU A 177 2.59 -15.02 1.86
CA LEU A 177 1.36 -14.36 2.30
C LEU A 177 1.66 -12.93 2.74
N THR A 178 0.87 -12.00 2.24
CA THR A 178 0.87 -10.60 2.69
C THR A 178 -0.54 -10.03 2.68
N ALA A 179 -0.72 -8.87 3.29
CA ALA A 179 -1.99 -8.16 3.31
C ALA A 179 -1.83 -6.71 2.84
N GLY A 180 -2.84 -6.18 2.17
CA GLY A 180 -2.90 -4.77 1.83
C GLY A 180 -2.95 -3.88 3.08
N ALA A 181 -2.53 -2.61 2.95
CA ALA A 181 -2.47 -1.67 4.07
C ALA A 181 -3.83 -1.44 4.75
N SER A 182 -4.93 -1.60 4.03
CA SER A 182 -6.30 -1.46 4.53
C SER A 182 -6.96 -2.79 4.91
N ALA A 183 -6.29 -3.93 4.68
CA ALA A 183 -6.84 -5.23 5.04
C ALA A 183 -6.81 -5.40 6.57
N PRO A 184 -7.92 -5.80 7.19
CA PRO A 184 -7.95 -6.07 8.62
C PRO A 184 -7.09 -7.28 8.99
N GLU A 185 -6.40 -7.21 10.13
CA GLU A 185 -5.51 -8.27 10.62
C GLU A 185 -6.23 -9.61 10.82
N TYR A 186 -7.49 -9.59 11.26
CA TYR A 186 -8.25 -10.80 11.48
C TYR A 186 -8.42 -11.66 10.23
N LEU A 187 -8.40 -11.07 9.01
CA LEU A 187 -8.49 -11.84 7.76
C LEU A 187 -7.22 -12.67 7.54
N VAL A 188 -6.05 -12.16 7.94
CA VAL A 188 -4.79 -12.90 7.88
C VAL A 188 -4.88 -14.13 8.80
N GLN A 189 -5.35 -13.93 10.04
CA GLN A 189 -5.51 -14.99 11.01
C GLN A 189 -6.51 -16.05 10.54
N GLN A 190 -7.68 -15.64 10.04
CA GLN A 190 -8.67 -16.55 9.47
C GLN A 190 -8.12 -17.38 8.32
N LEU A 191 -7.33 -16.78 7.42
CA LEU A 191 -6.70 -17.51 6.33
C LEU A 191 -5.69 -18.54 6.84
N ILE A 192 -4.84 -18.17 7.80
CA ILE A 192 -3.87 -19.08 8.42
C ILE A 192 -4.59 -20.24 9.11
N GLU A 193 -5.62 -19.98 9.92
CA GLU A 193 -6.43 -21.01 10.58
C GLU A 193 -7.11 -21.96 9.58
N ARG A 194 -7.59 -21.41 8.45
CA ARG A 194 -8.23 -22.19 7.40
C ARG A 194 -7.22 -23.10 6.69
N LEU A 195 -6.00 -22.63 6.45
CA LEU A 195 -4.90 -23.43 5.90
C LEU A 195 -4.44 -24.51 6.89
N ALA A 196 -4.33 -24.18 8.17
CA ALA A 196 -3.90 -25.08 9.25
C ALA A 196 -4.86 -26.27 9.45
N LYS A 197 -6.16 -26.13 9.10
CA LYS A 197 -7.12 -27.25 9.11
C LYS A 197 -6.82 -28.32 8.06
N ARG A 198 -6.07 -28.01 7.01
CA ARG A 198 -5.72 -28.96 5.93
C ARG A 198 -4.30 -29.48 6.01
N ARG A 199 -3.39 -28.74 6.62
CA ARG A 199 -1.94 -29.01 6.60
C ARG A 199 -1.26 -28.51 7.87
N THR A 200 -0.20 -29.20 8.30
CA THR A 200 0.71 -28.63 9.30
C THR A 200 1.49 -27.49 8.67
N LEU A 201 1.50 -26.34 9.32
CA LEU A 201 2.14 -25.12 8.84
C LEU A 201 3.31 -24.74 9.73
N VAL A 202 4.45 -24.42 9.13
CA VAL A 202 5.52 -23.65 9.75
C VAL A 202 5.41 -22.20 9.26
N ILE A 203 5.26 -21.28 10.17
CA ILE A 203 5.09 -19.86 9.87
C ILE A 203 6.41 -19.15 10.10
N GLU A 204 6.97 -18.59 9.03
CA GLU A 204 8.17 -17.75 9.09
C GLU A 204 7.78 -16.30 8.77
N GLU A 205 7.92 -15.42 9.75
CA GLU A 205 7.76 -13.98 9.55
C GLU A 205 9.04 -13.37 8.99
N VAL A 206 8.92 -12.57 7.94
CA VAL A 206 10.05 -11.88 7.32
C VAL A 206 10.00 -10.39 7.63
N PRO A 207 10.66 -9.94 8.70
CA PRO A 207 10.73 -8.52 9.03
C PRO A 207 11.70 -7.82 8.07
N VAL A 208 11.27 -6.76 7.41
CA VAL A 208 12.14 -5.94 6.53
C VAL A 208 12.44 -4.59 7.13
N THR A 209 11.57 -4.07 7.98
CA THR A 209 11.76 -2.79 8.65
C THR A 209 10.87 -2.66 9.88
N GLU A 210 11.32 -1.90 10.86
CA GLU A 210 10.54 -1.56 12.05
C GLU A 210 9.78 -0.25 11.82
N GLU A 211 8.44 -0.26 11.97
CA GLU A 211 7.63 0.94 11.87
C GLU A 211 7.42 1.58 13.24
N LYS A 212 7.85 2.84 13.36
CA LYS A 212 7.70 3.64 14.60
C LYS A 212 6.74 4.82 14.44
N ILE A 213 6.02 4.89 13.30
CA ILE A 213 5.18 6.02 12.98
C ILE A 213 3.84 5.88 13.68
N GLN A 214 3.48 6.88 14.49
CA GLN A 214 2.18 7.01 15.12
C GLN A 214 1.53 8.32 14.67
N PHE A 215 0.27 8.24 14.21
CA PHE A 215 -0.53 9.41 13.90
C PHE A 215 -1.28 9.87 15.14
N ARG A 216 -1.28 11.18 15.38
CA ARG A 216 -2.09 11.78 16.45
C ARG A 216 -3.56 11.70 16.07
N LEU A 217 -4.40 11.29 17.01
CA LEU A 217 -5.85 11.36 16.82
C LEU A 217 -6.27 12.84 16.88
N PRO A 218 -7.28 13.28 16.11
CA PRO A 218 -7.83 14.63 16.16
C PRO A 218 -8.68 14.82 17.42
N LEU A 219 -8.04 14.83 18.60
CA LEU A 219 -8.71 14.82 19.91
C LEU A 219 -9.48 16.11 20.22
N GLU A 220 -9.21 17.22 19.56
CA GLU A 220 -9.75 18.54 19.93
C GLU A 220 -11.17 18.82 19.43
N ARG A 221 -11.79 17.95 18.66
CA ARG A 221 -13.12 18.18 18.06
C ARG A 221 -14.20 17.17 18.43
N PHE A 222 -13.90 16.22 19.29
CA PHE A 222 -14.91 15.28 19.76
C PHE A 222 -15.47 15.74 21.11
N PRO A 223 -16.80 16.00 21.24
CA PRO A 223 -17.41 15.96 22.56
C PRO A 223 -17.06 14.59 23.15
N LYS A 224 -16.70 14.54 24.44
CA LYS A 224 -16.37 13.29 25.15
C LYS A 224 -17.46 12.26 24.84
N ILE A 225 -17.19 11.33 23.93
CA ILE A 225 -18.06 10.18 23.69
C ILE A 225 -17.98 9.39 24.99
N PRO A 226 -19.12 9.09 25.65
CA PRO A 226 -19.13 8.21 26.82
C PRO A 226 -18.41 6.93 26.41
N GLN A 227 -17.40 6.53 27.18
CA GLN A 227 -16.74 5.26 26.93
C GLN A 227 -17.78 4.17 27.23
N ILE A 228 -18.31 3.57 26.16
CA ILE A 228 -19.08 2.35 26.29
C ILE A 228 -18.08 1.28 26.73
N PRO A 229 -18.22 0.69 27.92
CA PRO A 229 -17.32 -0.37 28.36
C PRO A 229 -17.46 -1.54 27.39
N ILE A 230 -16.46 -1.73 26.53
CA ILE A 230 -16.36 -2.94 25.70
C ILE A 230 -16.03 -4.07 26.69
N SER A 231 -17.03 -4.88 27.04
CA SER A 231 -16.83 -6.10 27.77
C SER A 231 -15.93 -7.02 26.93
N ARG A 232 -14.68 -7.19 27.36
CA ARG A 232 -13.77 -8.15 26.73
C ARG A 232 -14.35 -9.55 26.98
N PRO A 233 -14.56 -10.38 25.96
CA PRO A 233 -14.92 -11.77 26.19
C PRO A 233 -13.77 -12.44 26.94
N SER A 234 -14.08 -13.02 28.09
CA SER A 234 -13.17 -13.81 28.90
C SER A 234 -12.93 -15.16 28.21
N THR A 235 -11.92 -15.27 27.38
CA THR A 235 -11.39 -16.56 26.97
C THR A 235 -9.92 -16.62 27.36
N LYS A 236 -9.66 -17.33 28.45
CA LYS A 236 -8.33 -17.83 28.80
C LYS A 236 -7.94 -18.88 27.77
N SER A 237 -7.24 -18.52 26.73
CA SER A 237 -6.34 -19.41 26.01
C SER A 237 -4.93 -18.84 26.10
N GLN A 238 -4.09 -19.56 26.84
CA GLN A 238 -2.66 -19.31 26.87
C GLN A 238 -2.07 -19.73 25.51
N HIS A 239 -2.14 -18.83 24.54
CA HIS A 239 -1.27 -18.86 23.37
C HIS A 239 -0.60 -17.49 23.30
N SER A 240 0.72 -17.51 23.24
CA SER A 240 1.58 -16.33 23.20
C SER A 240 1.03 -15.29 22.22
N GLN A 241 0.62 -14.14 22.76
CA GLN A 241 0.27 -12.96 21.98
C GLN A 241 1.56 -12.36 21.42
N ALA A 242 2.11 -12.97 20.36
CA ALA A 242 2.99 -12.26 19.45
C ALA A 242 2.10 -11.32 18.63
N GLY A 243 2.05 -10.04 19.00
CA GLY A 243 1.34 -9.04 18.25
C GLY A 243 1.87 -9.01 16.81
N PHE A 244 1.03 -9.39 15.86
CA PHE A 244 1.36 -9.31 14.44
C PHE A 244 1.59 -7.83 14.06
N HIS A 245 2.82 -7.46 13.81
CA HIS A 245 3.14 -6.11 13.34
C HIS A 245 2.72 -5.95 11.87
N ARG A 246 1.95 -4.92 11.57
CA ARG A 246 1.21 -4.63 10.32
C ARG A 246 2.01 -4.62 9.00
N ASN A 247 3.30 -4.92 8.97
CA ASN A 247 4.18 -4.77 7.79
C ASN A 247 5.03 -6.01 7.48
N ARG A 248 4.51 -7.19 7.78
CA ARG A 248 5.26 -8.43 7.57
C ARG A 248 4.68 -9.21 6.40
N SER A 249 5.54 -9.73 5.55
CA SER A 249 5.21 -10.84 4.68
C SER A 249 5.58 -12.13 5.38
N ILE A 250 4.78 -13.16 5.20
CA ILE A 250 4.91 -14.45 5.87
C ILE A 250 5.24 -15.48 4.80
N ALA A 251 6.24 -16.33 5.04
CA ALA A 251 6.43 -17.56 4.32
C ALA A 251 5.85 -18.72 5.13
N LEU A 252 4.94 -19.47 4.55
CA LEU A 252 4.35 -20.65 5.13
C LEU A 252 5.00 -21.86 4.46
N ARG A 253 5.65 -22.74 5.24
CA ARG A 253 6.21 -24.01 4.76
C ARG A 253 5.36 -25.16 5.25
N GLN A 254 5.22 -26.19 4.42
CA GLN A 254 4.66 -27.47 4.82
C GLN A 254 5.77 -28.32 5.43
N GLU A 255 5.59 -28.81 6.66
CA GLU A 255 6.42 -29.90 7.19
C GLU A 255 5.80 -31.24 6.81
N PHE A 256 6.57 -32.06 6.11
CA PHE A 256 6.26 -33.48 5.97
C PHE A 256 6.79 -34.18 7.24
N HIS A 257 5.87 -34.62 8.11
CA HIS A 257 6.23 -35.66 9.06
C HIS A 257 6.21 -36.97 8.26
N PRO A 258 7.33 -37.69 8.13
CA PRO A 258 7.30 -39.06 7.66
C PRO A 258 6.45 -39.87 8.64
N ALA A 259 5.48 -40.62 8.10
CA ALA A 259 4.64 -41.55 8.84
C ALA A 259 5.45 -42.69 9.46
#